data_41faac40577da23aa6b24d2026ff57a6
#
_entry.id   41faac40577da23aa6b24d2026ff57a6
#
_cell.length_a   1.000
_cell.length_b   1.000
_cell.length_c   1.000
_cell.angle_alpha   90.00
_cell.angle_beta   90.00
_cell.angle_gamma   90.00
#
_symmetry.space_group_name_H-M   'P 1'
#
loop_
_entity.id
_entity.type
_entity.pdbx_description
1 polymer ?
#
loop_
_entity_poly.entity_id
_entity_poly.type
_entity_poly.pdbx_seq_one_letter_code
_entity_poly.pdbx_strand_id
1 'polypeptide(L)'
;MEEQSLQTIDIRRILSLAPIVDEYSLGTDFILGVVSGSQVEKSEPVLNMLHYPVRFDGYIIFFMKKGHCKLDLNLSHYDIKENTLLFVVPGNIVKLSYYNQEHFADAELLFGLVSKEFMSGIRLDFNKVYQDSIRLWKDPCILLDGEDLSLAEDYFNMTRKVLLSSRENKRDIIGSLLTSFTYFSLGIWTTQMAREREQEGRSSARVNQLFERFIALVTEYHTTQRGMAFYADRLCLTPKYLSKLVKQASGRSAPDWIDAFVILEAKNMLKYSNRAIKEIVFALNFPNQSVFYKFFKAHTGLTPSQYRKG
;
A
#
# COMPACT_ATOMS: atom_id res chain seq x y z
N MET A 1 14.74 -15.43 25.04
CA MET A 1 14.15 -14.41 24.15
C MET A 1 13.29 -15.19 23.16
N GLU A 2 12.00 -15.23 23.38
CA GLU A 2 11.07 -15.84 22.41
C GLU A 2 11.16 -15.04 21.10
N GLU A 3 11.45 -15.72 20.01
CA GLU A 3 11.29 -15.17 18.66
C GLU A 3 9.82 -14.82 18.48
N GLN A 4 9.46 -13.55 18.69
CA GLN A 4 8.13 -13.07 18.34
C GLN A 4 8.00 -13.13 16.82
N SER A 5 7.33 -14.17 16.35
CA SER A 5 6.98 -14.30 14.92
C SER A 5 6.20 -13.07 14.48
N LEU A 6 6.57 -12.49 13.35
CA LEU A 6 5.90 -11.33 12.75
C LEU A 6 4.38 -11.59 12.66
N GLN A 7 3.61 -10.86 13.45
CA GLN A 7 2.17 -11.03 13.52
C GLN A 7 1.49 -10.38 12.29
N THR A 8 0.63 -11.14 11.63
CA THR A 8 -0.25 -10.59 10.59
C THR A 8 -1.58 -10.20 11.22
N ILE A 9 -1.99 -8.96 11.00
CA ILE A 9 -3.25 -8.41 11.53
C ILE A 9 -4.14 -7.95 10.38
N ASP A 10 -5.44 -8.10 10.57
CA ASP A 10 -6.48 -7.62 9.67
C ASP A 10 -7.38 -6.59 10.39
N ILE A 11 -8.38 -6.08 9.67
CA ILE A 11 -9.37 -5.14 10.20
C ILE A 11 -10.10 -5.73 11.41
N ARG A 12 -10.43 -7.03 11.42
CA ARG A 12 -11.17 -7.68 12.53
C ARG A 12 -10.38 -7.60 13.83
N ARG A 13 -9.05 -7.79 13.74
CA ARG A 13 -8.17 -7.69 14.90
C ARG A 13 -8.14 -6.26 15.45
N ILE A 14 -8.11 -5.26 14.58
CA ILE A 14 -8.15 -3.85 15.00
C ILE A 14 -9.49 -3.52 15.66
N LEU A 15 -10.62 -3.93 15.07
CA LEU A 15 -11.95 -3.77 15.68
C LEU A 15 -12.05 -4.40 17.07
N SER A 16 -11.41 -5.56 17.28
CA SER A 16 -11.40 -6.22 18.60
C SER A 16 -10.62 -5.46 19.68
N LEU A 17 -9.68 -4.60 19.28
CA LEU A 17 -8.81 -3.84 20.17
C LEU A 17 -9.33 -2.41 20.45
N ALA A 18 -10.09 -1.84 19.52
CA ALA A 18 -10.57 -0.47 19.57
C ALA A 18 -12.08 -0.40 19.29
N PRO A 19 -12.93 -0.72 20.27
CA PRO A 19 -14.39 -0.74 20.10
C PRO A 19 -15.02 0.60 19.68
N ILE A 20 -14.29 1.72 19.84
CA ILE A 20 -14.76 3.07 19.44
C ILE A 20 -14.87 3.23 17.93
N VAL A 21 -14.21 2.38 17.18
CA VAL A 21 -14.20 2.44 15.71
C VAL A 21 -15.50 1.95 15.09
N ASP A 22 -16.36 1.27 15.86
CA ASP A 22 -17.62 0.70 15.36
C ASP A 22 -18.61 1.75 14.84
N GLU A 23 -18.59 2.98 15.37
CA GLU A 23 -19.48 4.05 14.91
C GLU A 23 -19.18 4.49 13.48
N TYR A 24 -17.94 4.29 13.00
CA TYR A 24 -17.48 4.69 11.67
C TYR A 24 -17.05 3.49 10.82
N SER A 25 -17.69 2.35 10.98
CA SER A 25 -17.36 1.13 10.26
C SER A 25 -18.44 0.71 9.27
N LEU A 26 -18.02 0.04 8.21
CA LEU A 26 -18.83 -0.72 7.28
C LEU A 26 -18.52 -2.21 7.47
N GLY A 27 -18.87 -2.73 8.65
CA GLY A 27 -18.48 -4.07 9.05
C GLY A 27 -16.96 -4.27 9.00
N THR A 28 -16.54 -5.35 8.34
CA THR A 28 -15.10 -5.65 8.14
C THR A 28 -14.55 -5.14 6.81
N ASP A 29 -15.33 -4.36 6.05
CA ASP A 29 -14.93 -3.88 4.73
C ASP A 29 -14.12 -2.59 4.81
N PHE A 30 -14.60 -1.66 5.65
CA PHE A 30 -14.02 -0.33 5.78
C PHE A 30 -14.20 0.20 7.20
N ILE A 31 -13.15 0.82 7.73
CA ILE A 31 -13.17 1.55 8.99
C ILE A 31 -12.60 2.94 8.76
N LEU A 32 -13.26 3.95 9.30
CA LEU A 32 -12.73 5.28 9.47
C LEU A 32 -12.52 5.53 10.95
N GLY A 33 -11.30 5.84 11.36
CA GLY A 33 -10.97 6.13 12.75
C GLY A 33 -10.38 7.53 12.90
N VAL A 34 -10.60 8.09 14.08
CA VAL A 34 -9.99 9.36 14.51
C VAL A 34 -9.27 9.10 15.82
N VAL A 35 -8.00 9.48 15.89
CA VAL A 35 -7.24 9.53 17.15
C VAL A 35 -6.97 11.00 17.44
N SER A 36 -7.54 11.50 18.52
CA SER A 36 -7.25 12.85 19.03
C SER A 36 -6.71 12.75 20.45
N GLY A 37 -6.04 13.79 20.93
CA GLY A 37 -5.43 13.80 22.26
C GLY A 37 -6.38 13.39 23.39
N SER A 38 -7.66 13.74 23.30
CA SER A 38 -8.70 13.33 24.26
C SER A 38 -9.11 11.84 24.17
N GLN A 39 -8.66 11.13 23.14
CA GLN A 39 -9.01 9.73 22.87
C GLN A 39 -7.80 8.79 22.81
N VAL A 40 -6.59 9.29 23.10
CA VAL A 40 -5.33 8.51 23.06
C VAL A 40 -5.42 7.30 23.96
N GLU A 41 -5.95 7.44 25.17
CA GLU A 41 -6.13 6.33 26.11
C GLU A 41 -6.96 5.18 25.51
N LYS A 42 -7.99 5.51 24.72
CA LYS A 42 -8.83 4.50 24.06
C LYS A 42 -8.15 3.83 22.85
N SER A 43 -7.19 4.53 22.24
CA SER A 43 -6.40 4.01 21.11
C SER A 43 -5.13 3.31 21.58
N GLU A 44 -4.81 3.36 22.88
CA GLU A 44 -3.60 2.78 23.46
C GLU A 44 -3.38 1.30 23.10
N PRO A 45 -4.41 0.42 23.09
CA PRO A 45 -4.21 -0.97 22.69
C PRO A 45 -3.70 -1.13 21.25
N VAL A 46 -4.18 -0.30 20.32
CA VAL A 46 -3.73 -0.31 18.92
C VAL A 46 -2.33 0.31 18.80
N LEU A 47 -2.07 1.41 19.49
CA LEU A 47 -0.76 2.05 19.52
C LEU A 47 0.29 1.09 20.09
N ASN A 48 -0.01 0.42 21.21
CA ASN A 48 0.87 -0.56 21.83
C ASN A 48 1.18 -1.76 20.90
N MET A 49 0.18 -2.20 20.13
CA MET A 49 0.39 -3.23 19.13
C MET A 49 1.34 -2.75 18.02
N LEU A 50 1.21 -1.50 17.57
CA LEU A 50 2.05 -0.92 16.51
C LEU A 50 3.48 -0.59 16.96
N HIS A 51 3.80 -0.65 18.27
CA HIS A 51 5.19 -0.59 18.75
C HIS A 51 6.02 -1.79 18.31
N TYR A 52 5.37 -2.90 17.99
CA TYR A 52 6.03 -4.06 17.43
C TYR A 52 5.79 -4.10 15.90
N PRO A 53 6.72 -4.67 15.10
CA PRO A 53 6.50 -4.84 13.69
C PRO A 53 5.26 -5.71 13.45
N VAL A 54 4.26 -5.18 12.75
CA VAL A 54 3.05 -5.91 12.35
C VAL A 54 2.87 -5.88 10.85
N ARG A 55 2.45 -6.99 10.26
CA ARG A 55 2.06 -7.06 8.85
C ARG A 55 0.57 -6.80 8.75
N PHE A 56 0.18 -5.75 8.04
CA PHE A 56 -1.23 -5.45 7.83
C PHE A 56 -1.77 -6.14 6.57
N ASP A 57 -2.90 -6.85 6.72
CA ASP A 57 -3.55 -7.58 5.63
C ASP A 57 -4.72 -6.79 5.03
N GLY A 58 -4.45 -5.56 4.63
CA GLY A 58 -5.39 -4.63 4.03
C GLY A 58 -4.68 -3.36 3.58
N TYR A 59 -5.44 -2.32 3.29
CA TYR A 59 -4.92 -1.00 2.95
C TYR A 59 -5.13 -0.06 4.13
N ILE A 60 -4.14 0.79 4.40
CA ILE A 60 -4.25 1.87 5.39
C ILE A 60 -4.07 3.19 4.65
N ILE A 61 -5.00 4.10 4.87
CA ILE A 61 -4.88 5.51 4.54
C ILE A 61 -4.69 6.23 5.87
N PHE A 62 -3.56 6.85 6.06
CA PHE A 62 -3.20 7.53 7.30
C PHE A 62 -3.05 9.02 7.00
N PHE A 63 -3.71 9.87 7.74
CA PHE A 63 -3.64 11.30 7.59
C PHE A 63 -3.29 11.95 8.93
N MET A 64 -2.06 12.48 9.03
CA MET A 64 -1.61 13.28 10.16
C MET A 64 -2.09 14.71 9.95
N LYS A 65 -3.22 15.07 10.57
CA LYS A 65 -3.78 16.41 10.47
C LYS A 65 -3.04 17.40 11.35
N LYS A 66 -2.67 16.97 12.57
CA LYS A 66 -1.89 17.76 13.53
C LYS A 66 -0.96 16.84 14.31
N GLY A 67 0.26 17.29 14.55
CA GLY A 67 1.23 16.54 15.32
C GLY A 67 2.31 15.89 14.46
N HIS A 68 2.99 14.91 15.04
CA HIS A 68 4.18 14.28 14.45
C HIS A 68 4.40 12.89 15.02
N CYS A 69 4.75 11.94 14.14
CA CYS A 69 5.21 10.62 14.56
C CYS A 69 6.29 10.07 13.62
N LYS A 70 7.02 9.06 14.06
CA LYS A 70 7.93 8.29 13.22
C LYS A 70 7.41 6.90 13.03
N LEU A 71 7.33 6.48 11.79
CA LEU A 71 6.80 5.20 11.40
C LEU A 71 7.81 4.46 10.51
N ASP A 72 8.04 3.20 10.84
CA ASP A 72 8.80 2.31 9.98
C ASP A 72 7.83 1.57 9.07
N LEU A 73 8.05 1.66 7.77
CA LEU A 73 7.34 0.88 6.78
C LEU A 73 8.33 -0.03 6.07
N ASN A 74 8.21 -1.33 6.30
CA ASN A 74 9.20 -2.33 5.90
C ASN A 74 10.58 -2.03 6.51
N LEU A 75 11.57 -1.64 5.70
CA LEU A 75 12.93 -1.29 6.12
C LEU A 75 13.22 0.21 6.02
N SER A 76 12.22 1.02 5.70
CA SER A 76 12.37 2.47 5.53
C SER A 76 11.75 3.21 6.71
N HIS A 77 12.40 4.29 7.13
CA HIS A 77 11.95 5.15 8.22
C HIS A 77 11.29 6.41 7.64
N TYR A 78 10.09 6.71 8.11
CA TYR A 78 9.33 7.88 7.68
C TYR A 78 9.05 8.79 8.86
N ASP A 79 9.30 10.07 8.63
CA ASP A 79 9.03 11.16 9.56
C ASP A 79 7.71 11.82 9.15
N ILE A 80 6.62 11.41 9.79
CA ILE A 80 5.26 11.83 9.44
C ILE A 80 4.94 13.11 10.18
N LYS A 81 4.87 14.20 9.42
CA LYS A 81 4.59 15.55 9.91
C LYS A 81 3.13 15.91 9.69
N GLU A 82 2.75 17.06 10.22
CA GLU A 82 1.45 17.66 9.99
C GLU A 82 1.11 17.75 8.50
N ASN A 83 -0.15 17.56 8.15
CA ASN A 83 -0.69 17.57 6.79
C ASN A 83 -0.12 16.49 5.86
N THR A 84 0.36 15.37 6.42
CA THR A 84 0.89 14.26 5.63
C THR A 84 -0.14 13.14 5.50
N LEU A 85 -0.42 12.73 4.25
CA LEU A 85 -1.07 11.47 3.91
C LEU A 85 -0.01 10.38 3.74
N LEU A 86 -0.26 9.20 4.30
CA LEU A 86 0.55 8.00 4.12
C LEU A 86 -0.35 6.85 3.66
N PHE A 87 0.11 6.11 2.66
CA PHE A 87 -0.56 4.93 2.14
C PHE A 87 0.22 3.66 2.46
N VAL A 88 -0.46 2.68 3.05
CA VAL A 88 0.09 1.35 3.31
C VAL A 88 -0.70 0.33 2.51
N VAL A 89 0.00 -0.53 1.77
CA VAL A 89 -0.61 -1.59 0.97
C VAL A 89 -0.49 -2.96 1.63
N PRO A 90 -1.34 -3.93 1.29
CA PRO A 90 -1.33 -5.26 1.89
C PRO A 90 0.06 -5.92 1.84
N GLY A 91 0.46 -6.49 2.97
CA GLY A 91 1.74 -7.18 3.12
C GLY A 91 2.88 -6.29 3.59
N ASN A 92 2.71 -4.97 3.65
CA ASN A 92 3.69 -4.10 4.29
C ASN A 92 3.78 -4.39 5.79
N ILE A 93 4.98 -4.25 6.32
CA ILE A 93 5.27 -4.32 7.75
C ILE A 93 5.30 -2.89 8.28
N VAL A 94 4.44 -2.62 9.25
CA VAL A 94 4.29 -1.31 9.88
C VAL A 94 4.77 -1.39 11.32
N LYS A 95 5.54 -0.39 11.76
CA LYS A 95 5.93 -0.22 13.16
C LYS A 95 5.92 1.25 13.50
N LEU A 96 5.29 1.61 14.59
CA LEU A 96 5.36 2.95 15.16
C LEU A 96 6.66 3.05 15.97
N SER A 97 7.66 3.78 15.44
CA SER A 97 9.00 3.84 16.03
C SER A 97 9.10 4.92 17.11
N TYR A 98 8.33 5.98 16.97
CA TYR A 98 8.30 7.09 17.91
C TYR A 98 6.99 7.85 17.85
N TYR A 99 6.40 8.09 19.00
CA TYR A 99 5.42 9.14 19.23
C TYR A 99 5.73 9.75 20.61
N ASN A 100 5.61 11.06 20.72
CA ASN A 100 5.78 11.72 22.02
C ASN A 100 4.42 11.84 22.68
N GLN A 101 4.22 11.20 23.84
CA GLN A 101 2.95 11.24 24.58
C GLN A 101 2.52 12.67 24.93
N GLU A 102 3.46 13.56 25.27
CA GLU A 102 3.15 14.97 25.58
C GLU A 102 2.66 15.74 24.34
N HIS A 103 3.23 15.46 23.17
CA HIS A 103 2.81 16.05 21.90
C HIS A 103 1.59 15.35 21.28
N PHE A 104 1.29 14.13 21.70
CA PHE A 104 0.10 13.40 21.26
C PHE A 104 -1.17 13.92 21.92
N ALA A 105 -1.07 14.65 23.04
CA ALA A 105 -2.23 15.33 23.64
C ALA A 105 -2.89 16.33 22.67
N ASP A 106 -2.11 16.90 21.76
CA ASP A 106 -2.58 17.84 20.73
C ASP A 106 -2.65 17.22 19.32
N ALA A 107 -2.30 15.94 19.16
CA ALA A 107 -2.33 15.30 17.87
C ALA A 107 -3.75 15.03 17.38
N GLU A 108 -3.95 15.18 16.10
CA GLU A 108 -5.16 14.77 15.39
C GLU A 108 -4.76 13.91 14.19
N LEU A 109 -5.15 12.65 14.28
CA LEU A 109 -4.83 11.63 13.29
C LEU A 109 -6.13 11.01 12.78
N LEU A 110 -6.30 11.01 11.47
CA LEU A 110 -7.36 10.28 10.79
C LEU A 110 -6.77 9.06 10.12
N PHE A 111 -7.47 7.93 10.16
CA PHE A 111 -7.06 6.75 9.41
C PHE A 111 -8.26 6.04 8.79
N GLY A 112 -8.05 5.54 7.58
CA GLY A 112 -8.97 4.65 6.89
C GLY A 112 -8.34 3.26 6.77
N LEU A 113 -9.04 2.21 7.18
CA LEU A 113 -8.65 0.82 6.97
C LEU A 113 -9.59 0.20 5.96
N VAL A 114 -9.04 -0.41 4.92
CA VAL A 114 -9.82 -0.99 3.82
C VAL A 114 -9.43 -2.45 3.63
N SER A 115 -10.41 -3.36 3.65
CA SER A 115 -10.15 -4.77 3.38
C SER A 115 -9.75 -5.00 1.92
N LYS A 116 -9.00 -6.07 1.67
CA LYS A 116 -8.63 -6.46 0.29
C LYS A 116 -9.87 -6.79 -0.54
N GLU A 117 -10.83 -7.44 0.09
CA GLU A 117 -12.09 -7.85 -0.53
C GLU A 117 -12.90 -6.63 -0.97
N PHE A 118 -13.01 -5.61 -0.11
CA PHE A 118 -13.71 -4.38 -0.45
C PHE A 118 -12.99 -3.60 -1.54
N MET A 119 -11.68 -3.40 -1.40
CA MET A 119 -10.86 -2.70 -2.41
C MET A 119 -10.93 -3.40 -3.77
N SER A 120 -10.98 -4.72 -3.81
CA SER A 120 -11.08 -5.47 -5.06
C SER A 120 -12.42 -5.32 -5.78
N GLY A 121 -13.49 -5.00 -5.06
CA GLY A 121 -14.81 -4.71 -5.63
C GLY A 121 -14.93 -3.28 -6.18
N ILE A 122 -13.97 -2.41 -5.91
CA ILE A 122 -13.96 -1.03 -6.38
C ILE A 122 -13.46 -0.98 -7.83
N ARG A 123 -14.18 -0.26 -8.69
CA ARG A 123 -13.79 -0.06 -10.09
C ARG A 123 -12.68 0.99 -10.21
N LEU A 124 -11.45 0.59 -9.93
CA LEU A 124 -10.25 1.37 -10.24
C LEU A 124 -9.68 0.91 -11.58
N ASP A 125 -9.22 1.84 -12.40
CA ASP A 125 -8.32 1.48 -13.51
C ASP A 125 -6.97 1.08 -12.89
N PHE A 126 -6.85 -0.20 -12.59
CA PHE A 126 -5.65 -0.75 -11.95
C PHE A 126 -4.39 -0.51 -12.77
N ASN A 127 -4.46 -0.43 -14.10
CA ASN A 127 -3.27 -0.15 -14.91
C ASN A 127 -2.76 1.26 -14.65
N LYS A 128 -3.66 2.25 -14.59
CA LYS A 128 -3.30 3.63 -14.29
C LYS A 128 -2.84 3.79 -12.85
N VAL A 129 -3.64 3.32 -11.88
CA VAL A 129 -3.30 3.35 -10.45
C VAL A 129 -2.03 2.55 -10.18
N TYR A 130 -1.80 1.45 -10.89
CA TYR A 130 -0.66 0.59 -10.68
C TYR A 130 0.65 1.17 -11.20
N GLN A 131 0.65 1.80 -12.37
CA GLN A 131 1.82 2.52 -12.87
C GLN A 131 2.24 3.65 -11.92
N ASP A 132 1.25 4.31 -11.32
CA ASP A 132 1.48 5.38 -10.35
C ASP A 132 1.76 4.82 -8.92
N SER A 133 1.10 3.73 -8.51
CA SER A 133 1.28 3.13 -7.16
C SER A 133 2.64 2.46 -6.95
N ILE A 134 3.34 2.05 -8.01
CA ILE A 134 4.74 1.59 -7.90
C ILE A 134 5.61 2.67 -7.29
N ARG A 135 5.30 3.89 -7.56
CA ARG A 135 6.00 5.05 -7.03
C ARG A 135 5.62 5.31 -5.58
N LEU A 136 4.37 5.06 -5.16
CA LEU A 136 3.96 5.07 -3.74
C LEU A 136 4.74 4.05 -2.90
N TRP A 137 5.34 3.04 -3.51
CA TRP A 137 6.24 2.11 -2.83
C TRP A 137 7.60 2.72 -2.52
N LYS A 138 8.03 3.73 -3.28
CA LYS A 138 9.28 4.46 -3.05
C LYS A 138 9.08 5.55 -1.99
N ASP A 139 7.98 6.29 -2.12
CA ASP A 139 7.58 7.32 -1.16
C ASP A 139 6.06 7.27 -0.95
N PRO A 140 5.59 6.62 0.12
CA PRO A 140 4.17 6.47 0.40
C PRO A 140 3.56 7.72 1.02
N CYS A 141 4.33 8.78 1.21
CA CYS A 141 3.91 10.03 1.85
C CYS A 141 3.53 11.08 0.80
N ILE A 142 2.45 11.80 1.08
CA ILE A 142 2.00 12.97 0.32
C ILE A 142 1.84 14.12 1.30
N LEU A 143 2.53 15.23 1.07
CA LEU A 143 2.33 16.45 1.85
C LEU A 143 1.18 17.24 1.22
N LEU A 144 0.15 17.54 2.02
CA LEU A 144 -1.00 18.34 1.60
C LEU A 144 -0.80 19.80 1.94
N ASP A 145 -1.21 20.68 1.04
CA ASP A 145 -1.19 22.13 1.25
C ASP A 145 -2.46 22.77 0.67
N GLY A 146 -2.80 23.98 1.16
CA GLY A 146 -3.86 24.82 0.61
C GLY A 146 -5.16 24.11 0.31
N GLU A 147 -5.57 24.09 -0.96
CA GLU A 147 -6.82 23.48 -1.42
C GLU A 147 -6.81 21.96 -1.27
N ASP A 148 -5.67 21.31 -1.47
CA ASP A 148 -5.55 19.84 -1.35
C ASP A 148 -5.82 19.36 0.08
N LEU A 149 -5.38 20.13 1.08
CA LEU A 149 -5.66 19.85 2.49
C LEU A 149 -7.16 19.92 2.77
N SER A 150 -7.83 21.01 2.33
CA SER A 150 -9.27 21.19 2.51
C SER A 150 -10.06 20.07 1.83
N LEU A 151 -9.70 19.69 0.61
CA LEU A 151 -10.36 18.61 -0.12
C LEU A 151 -10.17 17.26 0.57
N ALA A 152 -8.97 16.95 1.09
CA ALA A 152 -8.74 15.74 1.85
C ALA A 152 -9.64 15.68 3.10
N GLU A 153 -9.74 16.78 3.85
CA GLU A 153 -10.64 16.88 5.00
C GLU A 153 -12.11 16.66 4.61
N ASP A 154 -12.53 17.21 3.48
CA ASP A 154 -13.91 17.03 2.96
C ASP A 154 -14.19 15.56 2.62
N TYR A 155 -13.23 14.83 2.03
CA TYR A 155 -13.37 13.39 1.80
C TYR A 155 -13.57 12.62 3.10
N PHE A 156 -12.78 12.88 4.13
CA PHE A 156 -12.92 12.24 5.44
C PHE A 156 -14.25 12.60 6.11
N ASN A 157 -14.63 13.87 6.08
CA ASN A 157 -15.90 14.33 6.64
C ASN A 157 -17.11 13.74 5.91
N MET A 158 -17.08 13.66 4.58
CA MET A 158 -18.16 13.05 3.79
C MET A 158 -18.24 11.54 4.08
N THR A 159 -17.11 10.85 4.12
CA THR A 159 -17.05 9.42 4.46
C THR A 159 -17.67 9.16 5.83
N ARG A 160 -17.33 9.98 6.85
CA ARG A 160 -17.92 9.89 8.19
C ARG A 160 -19.42 10.08 8.17
N LYS A 161 -19.92 11.12 7.48
CA LYS A 161 -21.36 11.39 7.36
C LYS A 161 -22.11 10.24 6.69
N VAL A 162 -21.54 9.62 5.67
CA VAL A 162 -22.13 8.46 4.99
C VAL A 162 -22.17 7.26 5.93
N LEU A 163 -21.11 6.97 6.67
CA LEU A 163 -21.06 5.84 7.62
C LEU A 163 -22.13 5.98 8.72
N LEU A 164 -22.34 7.19 9.23
CA LEU A 164 -23.35 7.49 10.27
C LEU A 164 -24.78 7.56 9.73
N SER A 165 -24.98 7.66 8.42
CA SER A 165 -26.32 7.74 7.83
C SER A 165 -27.06 6.41 7.93
N SER A 166 -28.38 6.41 7.75
CA SER A 166 -29.21 5.19 7.66
C SER A 166 -29.38 4.66 6.23
N ARG A 167 -28.53 5.10 5.27
CA ARG A 167 -28.66 4.73 3.85
C ARG A 167 -28.31 3.27 3.62
N GLU A 168 -29.11 2.55 2.86
CA GLU A 168 -28.86 1.13 2.51
C GLU A 168 -27.67 0.96 1.56
N ASN A 169 -27.43 1.93 0.67
CA ASN A 169 -26.36 1.90 -0.34
C ASN A 169 -25.03 2.51 0.15
N LYS A 170 -24.78 2.53 1.47
CA LYS A 170 -23.50 3.05 2.04
C LYS A 170 -22.28 2.43 1.40
N ARG A 171 -22.32 1.11 1.15
CA ARG A 171 -21.22 0.37 0.58
C ARG A 171 -20.78 0.93 -0.78
N ASP A 172 -21.75 1.21 -1.67
CA ASP A 172 -21.48 1.72 -3.00
C ASP A 172 -20.98 3.17 -2.94
N ILE A 173 -21.55 3.98 -2.03
CA ILE A 173 -21.12 5.36 -1.83
C ILE A 173 -19.67 5.40 -1.31
N ILE A 174 -19.33 4.61 -0.30
CA ILE A 174 -17.95 4.54 0.24
C ILE A 174 -16.98 4.05 -0.83
N GLY A 175 -17.33 3.04 -1.63
CA GLY A 175 -16.52 2.57 -2.74
C GLY A 175 -16.25 3.67 -3.78
N SER A 176 -17.26 4.48 -4.10
CA SER A 176 -17.12 5.61 -5.02
C SER A 176 -16.26 6.73 -4.44
N LEU A 177 -16.39 7.04 -3.15
CA LEU A 177 -15.54 8.00 -2.44
C LEU A 177 -14.09 7.55 -2.39
N LEU A 178 -13.82 6.27 -2.11
CA LEU A 178 -12.48 5.71 -2.15
C LEU A 178 -11.86 5.76 -3.54
N THR A 179 -12.66 5.48 -4.59
CA THR A 179 -12.22 5.62 -5.99
C THR A 179 -11.78 7.05 -6.28
N SER A 180 -12.64 8.02 -5.97
CA SER A 180 -12.37 9.44 -6.19
C SER A 180 -11.17 9.91 -5.38
N PHE A 181 -11.08 9.54 -4.10
CA PHE A 181 -9.96 9.88 -3.22
C PHE A 181 -8.62 9.30 -3.71
N THR A 182 -8.65 8.08 -4.28
CA THR A 182 -7.46 7.47 -4.88
C THR A 182 -6.95 8.30 -6.05
N TYR A 183 -7.82 8.69 -6.98
CA TYR A 183 -7.42 9.55 -8.11
C TYR A 183 -6.98 10.94 -7.68
N PHE A 184 -7.64 11.54 -6.70
CA PHE A 184 -7.23 12.80 -6.09
C PHE A 184 -5.80 12.72 -5.52
N SER A 185 -5.54 11.72 -4.69
CA SER A 185 -4.22 11.52 -4.08
C SER A 185 -3.12 11.24 -5.12
N LEU A 186 -3.42 10.46 -6.16
CA LEU A 186 -2.49 10.22 -7.27
C LEU A 186 -2.17 11.50 -8.04
N GLY A 187 -3.13 12.39 -8.21
CA GLY A 187 -2.94 13.69 -8.87
C GLY A 187 -1.95 14.58 -8.11
N ILE A 188 -2.14 14.72 -6.79
CA ILE A 188 -1.23 15.50 -5.93
C ILE A 188 0.17 14.91 -5.99
N TRP A 189 0.26 13.60 -5.79
CA TRP A 189 1.53 12.90 -5.77
C TRP A 189 2.32 13.05 -7.08
N THR A 190 1.66 12.94 -8.25
CA THR A 190 2.28 13.17 -9.56
C THR A 190 2.84 14.58 -9.70
N THR A 191 2.13 15.56 -9.15
CA THR A 191 2.55 16.98 -9.18
C THR A 191 3.74 17.21 -8.27
N GLN A 192 3.75 16.65 -7.06
CA GLN A 192 4.88 16.76 -6.13
C GLN A 192 6.15 16.13 -6.69
N MET A 193 6.05 14.95 -7.27
CA MET A 193 7.17 14.28 -7.93
C MET A 193 7.72 15.07 -9.12
N ALA A 194 6.87 15.74 -9.88
CA ALA A 194 7.34 16.58 -10.98
C ALA A 194 8.16 17.76 -10.46
N ARG A 195 7.72 18.41 -9.38
CA ARG A 195 8.46 19.52 -8.73
C ARG A 195 9.81 19.08 -8.15
N GLU A 196 9.85 17.90 -7.51
CA GLU A 196 11.11 17.35 -6.96
C GLU A 196 12.12 17.03 -8.06
N ARG A 197 11.65 16.52 -9.21
CA ARG A 197 12.51 16.27 -10.38
C ARG A 197 13.17 17.53 -10.94
N GLU A 198 12.47 18.65 -10.92
CA GLU A 198 13.03 19.92 -11.37
C GLU A 198 14.15 20.42 -10.44
N GLN A 199 14.11 20.02 -9.17
CA GLN A 199 15.10 20.36 -8.14
C GLN A 199 16.26 19.35 -8.04
N GLU A 200 16.05 18.10 -8.49
CA GLU A 200 17.07 17.04 -8.48
C GLU A 200 18.19 17.32 -9.50
N GLY A 201 19.45 17.12 -9.07
CA GLY A 201 20.60 17.19 -9.96
C GLY A 201 20.52 16.13 -11.08
N ARG A 202 21.08 16.43 -12.27
CA ARG A 202 21.02 15.61 -13.49
C ARG A 202 21.35 14.11 -13.30
N SER A 203 22.16 13.76 -12.33
CA SER A 203 22.55 12.36 -12.05
C SER A 203 21.42 11.58 -11.39
N SER A 204 20.70 12.17 -10.43
CA SER A 204 19.57 11.53 -9.75
C SER A 204 18.38 11.40 -10.69
N ALA A 205 18.10 12.41 -11.48
CA ALA A 205 17.05 12.41 -12.50
C ALA A 205 17.24 11.25 -13.51
N ARG A 206 18.48 10.99 -13.96
CA ARG A 206 18.78 9.89 -14.87
C ARG A 206 18.56 8.51 -14.25
N VAL A 207 18.94 8.33 -12.98
CA VAL A 207 18.71 7.08 -12.24
C VAL A 207 17.21 6.80 -12.10
N ASN A 208 16.45 7.82 -11.71
CA ASN A 208 15.00 7.74 -11.57
C ASN A 208 14.31 7.45 -12.92
N GLN A 209 14.69 8.12 -14.00
CA GLN A 209 14.16 7.86 -15.35
C GLN A 209 14.43 6.42 -15.84
N LEU A 210 15.64 5.90 -15.60
CA LEU A 210 15.96 4.52 -15.97
C LEU A 210 15.18 3.51 -15.12
N PHE A 211 14.99 3.79 -13.84
CA PHE A 211 14.15 2.97 -12.97
C PHE A 211 12.69 2.95 -13.45
N GLU A 212 12.12 4.08 -13.82
CA GLU A 212 10.76 4.15 -14.39
C GLU A 212 10.62 3.33 -15.69
N ARG A 213 11.61 3.43 -16.58
CA ARG A 213 11.63 2.60 -17.79
C ARG A 213 11.74 1.11 -17.47
N PHE A 214 12.53 0.73 -16.45
CA PHE A 214 12.60 -0.65 -15.97
C PHE A 214 11.24 -1.12 -15.48
N ILE A 215 10.55 -0.33 -14.68
CA ILE A 215 9.24 -0.67 -14.15
C ILE A 215 8.19 -0.77 -15.27
N ALA A 216 8.20 0.13 -16.25
CA ALA A 216 7.33 0.04 -17.42
C ALA A 216 7.51 -1.29 -18.17
N LEU A 217 8.78 -1.72 -18.37
CA LEU A 217 9.08 -3.01 -18.97
C LEU A 217 8.62 -4.18 -18.09
N VAL A 218 8.79 -4.09 -16.75
CA VAL A 218 8.29 -5.14 -15.84
C VAL A 218 6.77 -5.22 -15.93
N THR A 219 6.07 -4.10 -15.97
CA THR A 219 4.60 -4.06 -16.15
C THR A 219 4.16 -4.78 -17.42
N GLU A 220 4.87 -4.56 -18.53
CA GLU A 220 4.54 -5.13 -19.83
C GLU A 220 4.90 -6.63 -19.94
N TYR A 221 6.04 -7.03 -19.36
CA TYR A 221 6.63 -8.35 -19.64
C TYR A 221 6.69 -9.31 -18.45
N HIS A 222 6.29 -8.94 -17.23
CA HIS A 222 6.43 -9.79 -16.03
C HIS A 222 5.77 -11.17 -16.13
N THR A 223 4.72 -11.30 -16.93
CA THR A 223 4.02 -12.58 -17.14
C THR A 223 4.86 -13.56 -17.98
N THR A 224 5.70 -13.05 -18.88
CA THR A 224 6.46 -13.84 -19.84
C THR A 224 7.95 -13.85 -19.59
N GLN A 225 8.50 -12.79 -18.99
CA GLN A 225 9.95 -12.58 -18.82
C GLN A 225 10.29 -12.35 -17.33
N ARG A 226 11.24 -13.14 -16.81
CA ARG A 226 11.71 -13.03 -15.43
C ARG A 226 13.20 -12.79 -15.29
N GLY A 227 13.95 -13.06 -16.35
CA GLY A 227 15.39 -12.92 -16.35
C GLY A 227 15.84 -11.46 -16.44
N MET A 228 16.75 -11.04 -15.56
CA MET A 228 17.34 -9.71 -15.56
C MET A 228 17.98 -9.32 -16.89
N ALA A 229 18.52 -10.28 -17.63
CA ALA A 229 19.14 -10.06 -18.93
C ALA A 229 18.16 -9.40 -19.91
N PHE A 230 16.92 -9.90 -19.99
CA PHE A 230 15.89 -9.34 -20.86
C PHE A 230 15.65 -7.85 -20.62
N TYR A 231 15.48 -7.44 -19.37
CA TYR A 231 15.23 -6.05 -19.00
C TYR A 231 16.46 -5.17 -19.23
N ALA A 232 17.64 -5.70 -18.92
CA ALA A 232 18.90 -5.00 -19.13
C ALA A 232 19.14 -4.72 -20.63
N ASP A 233 18.93 -5.71 -21.48
CA ASP A 233 19.09 -5.57 -22.94
C ASP A 233 18.13 -4.51 -23.51
N ARG A 234 16.86 -4.52 -23.07
CA ARG A 234 15.85 -3.52 -23.48
C ARG A 234 16.21 -2.10 -23.06
N LEU A 235 16.96 -1.95 -21.99
CA LEU A 235 17.44 -0.66 -21.49
C LEU A 235 18.84 -0.29 -21.98
N CYS A 236 19.48 -1.14 -22.81
CA CYS A 236 20.85 -1.00 -23.26
C CYS A 236 21.86 -0.91 -22.09
N LEU A 237 21.63 -1.72 -21.04
CA LEU A 237 22.43 -1.79 -19.82
C LEU A 237 22.95 -3.20 -19.58
N THR A 238 24.00 -3.34 -18.76
CA THR A 238 24.38 -4.65 -18.23
C THR A 238 23.45 -5.06 -17.07
N PRO A 239 23.17 -6.36 -16.87
CA PRO A 239 22.36 -6.82 -15.73
C PRO A 239 22.88 -6.36 -14.38
N LYS A 240 24.21 -6.32 -14.21
CA LYS A 240 24.87 -5.85 -12.98
C LYS A 240 24.60 -4.36 -12.74
N TYR A 241 24.68 -3.53 -13.79
CA TYR A 241 24.43 -2.10 -13.68
C TYR A 241 22.96 -1.82 -13.41
N LEU A 242 22.05 -2.50 -14.12
CA LEU A 242 20.61 -2.39 -13.88
C LEU A 242 20.23 -2.78 -12.44
N SER A 243 20.78 -3.89 -11.92
CA SER A 243 20.53 -4.30 -10.53
C SER A 243 21.00 -3.25 -9.52
N LYS A 244 22.18 -2.66 -9.73
CA LYS A 244 22.70 -1.57 -8.89
C LYS A 244 21.81 -0.34 -8.96
N LEU A 245 21.40 0.06 -10.15
CA LEU A 245 20.58 1.22 -10.43
C LEU A 245 19.19 1.06 -9.76
N VAL A 246 18.51 -0.07 -9.95
CA VAL A 246 17.20 -0.35 -9.35
C VAL A 246 17.29 -0.32 -7.83
N LYS A 247 18.33 -0.94 -7.25
CA LYS A 247 18.54 -0.90 -5.79
C LYS A 247 18.82 0.51 -5.27
N GLN A 248 19.60 1.30 -6.02
CA GLN A 248 19.85 2.70 -5.67
C GLN A 248 18.59 3.56 -5.74
N ALA A 249 17.76 3.36 -6.78
CA ALA A 249 16.55 4.15 -6.99
C ALA A 249 15.40 3.79 -6.02
N SER A 250 15.30 2.51 -5.63
CA SER A 250 14.11 1.99 -4.94
C SER A 250 14.37 1.32 -3.59
N GLY A 251 15.64 1.14 -3.21
CA GLY A 251 16.02 0.37 -2.03
C GLY A 251 15.82 -1.15 -2.16
N ARG A 252 15.11 -1.63 -3.19
CA ARG A 252 14.81 -3.06 -3.44
C ARG A 252 15.61 -3.61 -4.62
N SER A 253 15.81 -4.94 -4.63
CA SER A 253 16.45 -5.58 -5.76
C SER A 253 15.52 -5.63 -6.98
N ALA A 254 16.09 -5.67 -8.18
CA ALA A 254 15.30 -5.77 -9.39
C ALA A 254 14.52 -7.11 -9.51
N PRO A 255 15.07 -8.28 -9.11
CA PRO A 255 14.29 -9.51 -9.01
C PRO A 255 13.07 -9.38 -8.07
N ASP A 256 13.21 -8.74 -6.89
CA ASP A 256 12.09 -8.56 -5.97
C ASP A 256 10.95 -7.72 -6.60
N TRP A 257 11.29 -6.77 -7.48
CA TRP A 257 10.31 -6.03 -8.25
C TRP A 257 9.57 -6.93 -9.25
N ILE A 258 10.30 -7.68 -10.05
CA ILE A 258 9.71 -8.61 -11.03
C ILE A 258 8.79 -9.61 -10.32
N ASP A 259 9.27 -10.21 -9.23
CA ASP A 259 8.50 -11.18 -8.44
C ASP A 259 7.23 -10.58 -7.83
N ALA A 260 7.30 -9.33 -7.35
CA ALA A 260 6.12 -8.64 -6.82
C ALA A 260 5.01 -8.49 -7.88
N PHE A 261 5.37 -8.16 -9.12
CA PHE A 261 4.42 -8.05 -10.22
C PHE A 261 3.82 -9.41 -10.60
N VAL A 262 4.66 -10.45 -10.69
CA VAL A 262 4.19 -11.82 -10.97
C VAL A 262 3.24 -12.31 -9.89
N ILE A 263 3.53 -12.05 -8.62
CA ILE A 263 2.67 -12.43 -7.50
C ILE A 263 1.34 -11.68 -7.54
N LEU A 264 1.37 -10.40 -7.86
CA LEU A 264 0.14 -9.62 -7.97
C LEU A 264 -0.76 -10.15 -9.07
N GLU A 265 -0.21 -10.40 -10.26
CA GLU A 265 -0.95 -10.97 -11.38
C GLU A 265 -1.48 -12.39 -11.05
N ALA A 266 -0.66 -13.21 -10.39
CA ALA A 266 -1.10 -14.51 -9.90
C ALA A 266 -2.30 -14.40 -8.93
N LYS A 267 -2.25 -13.44 -8.00
CA LYS A 267 -3.35 -13.17 -7.07
C LYS A 267 -4.63 -12.75 -7.80
N ASN A 268 -4.50 -11.84 -8.78
CA ASN A 268 -5.61 -11.38 -9.61
C ASN A 268 -6.24 -12.53 -10.39
N MET A 269 -5.43 -13.33 -11.08
CA MET A 269 -5.94 -14.49 -11.82
C MET A 269 -6.61 -15.53 -10.91
N LEU A 270 -6.03 -15.78 -9.72
CA LEU A 270 -6.60 -16.72 -8.76
C LEU A 270 -7.95 -16.27 -8.20
N LYS A 271 -8.11 -14.98 -7.94
CA LYS A 271 -9.31 -14.42 -7.27
C LYS A 271 -10.41 -14.04 -8.27
N TYR A 272 -10.04 -13.49 -9.43
CA TYR A 272 -10.99 -12.86 -10.36
C TYR A 272 -11.15 -13.58 -11.70
N SER A 273 -10.55 -14.75 -11.87
CA SER A 273 -10.79 -15.57 -13.06
C SER A 273 -11.27 -16.97 -12.71
N ASN A 274 -12.07 -17.55 -13.59
CA ASN A 274 -12.47 -18.96 -13.50
C ASN A 274 -11.43 -19.92 -14.06
N ARG A 275 -10.21 -19.43 -14.37
CA ARG A 275 -9.15 -20.25 -14.95
C ARG A 275 -8.71 -21.34 -13.98
N ALA A 276 -8.48 -22.55 -14.48
CA ALA A 276 -7.83 -23.58 -13.69
C ALA A 276 -6.42 -23.15 -13.27
N ILE A 277 -5.95 -23.59 -12.10
CA ILE A 277 -4.60 -23.21 -11.62
C ILE A 277 -3.53 -23.60 -12.66
N LYS A 278 -3.71 -24.71 -13.37
CA LYS A 278 -2.81 -25.13 -14.45
C LYS A 278 -2.74 -24.11 -15.58
N GLU A 279 -3.85 -23.47 -15.92
CA GLU A 279 -3.90 -22.42 -16.94
C GLU A 279 -3.20 -21.13 -16.47
N ILE A 280 -3.33 -20.80 -15.18
CA ILE A 280 -2.60 -19.68 -14.56
C ILE A 280 -1.09 -19.92 -14.59
N VAL A 281 -0.66 -21.12 -14.24
CA VAL A 281 0.75 -21.55 -14.32
C VAL A 281 1.31 -21.34 -15.72
N PHE A 282 0.55 -21.72 -16.74
CA PHE A 282 0.92 -21.53 -18.14
C PHE A 282 0.91 -20.05 -18.54
N ALA A 283 -0.12 -19.30 -18.19
CA ALA A 283 -0.26 -17.87 -18.50
C ALA A 283 0.86 -17.02 -17.87
N LEU A 284 1.33 -17.43 -16.69
CA LEU A 284 2.45 -16.79 -15.98
C LEU A 284 3.81 -17.37 -16.36
N ASN A 285 3.89 -18.18 -17.40
CA ASN A 285 5.12 -18.76 -17.91
C ASN A 285 5.98 -19.49 -16.85
N PHE A 286 5.33 -20.26 -15.95
CA PHE A 286 6.06 -21.15 -15.05
C PHE A 286 6.30 -22.50 -15.72
N PRO A 287 7.48 -23.11 -15.51
CA PRO A 287 7.83 -24.38 -16.16
C PRO A 287 6.89 -25.52 -15.74
N ASN A 288 6.36 -25.49 -14.52
CA ASN A 288 5.37 -26.46 -14.02
C ASN A 288 4.66 -25.93 -12.76
N GLN A 289 3.62 -26.66 -12.37
CA GLN A 289 2.79 -26.30 -11.22
C GLN A 289 3.55 -26.31 -9.89
N SER A 290 4.48 -27.24 -9.71
CA SER A 290 5.27 -27.35 -8.46
C SER A 290 6.14 -26.13 -8.22
N VAL A 291 6.79 -25.60 -9.28
CA VAL A 291 7.59 -24.38 -9.21
C VAL A 291 6.71 -23.18 -8.88
N PHE A 292 5.54 -23.05 -9.53
CA PHE A 292 4.59 -22.00 -9.22
C PHE A 292 4.09 -22.06 -7.76
N TYR A 293 3.73 -23.25 -7.26
CA TYR A 293 3.28 -23.44 -5.90
C TYR A 293 4.33 -23.01 -4.86
N LYS A 294 5.58 -23.42 -5.06
CA LYS A 294 6.70 -23.02 -4.20
C LYS A 294 6.90 -21.52 -4.21
N PHE A 295 6.94 -20.93 -5.41
CA PHE A 295 7.10 -19.51 -5.61
C PHE A 295 5.95 -18.71 -4.93
N PHE A 296 4.71 -19.06 -5.22
CA PHE A 296 3.55 -18.38 -4.67
C PHE A 296 3.49 -18.49 -3.13
N LYS A 297 3.73 -19.69 -2.59
CA LYS A 297 3.74 -19.91 -1.13
C LYS A 297 4.87 -19.15 -0.44
N ALA A 298 6.06 -19.08 -1.03
CA ALA A 298 7.18 -18.34 -0.48
C ALA A 298 6.87 -16.83 -0.33
N HIS A 299 6.12 -16.26 -1.29
CA HIS A 299 5.80 -14.83 -1.29
C HIS A 299 4.49 -14.46 -0.57
N THR A 300 3.56 -15.41 -0.40
CA THR A 300 2.23 -15.13 0.17
C THR A 300 1.93 -15.86 1.47
N GLY A 301 2.74 -16.85 1.82
CA GLY A 301 2.48 -17.75 2.95
C GLY A 301 1.42 -18.83 2.67
N LEU A 302 0.64 -18.71 1.59
CA LEU A 302 -0.45 -19.60 1.22
C LEU A 302 -0.17 -20.34 -0.09
N THR A 303 -0.72 -21.53 -0.24
CA THR A 303 -0.74 -22.19 -1.55
C THR A 303 -1.76 -21.49 -2.48
N PRO A 304 -1.58 -21.54 -3.82
CA PRO A 304 -2.55 -21.00 -4.77
C PRO A 304 -3.99 -21.48 -4.53
N SER A 305 -4.14 -22.76 -4.18
CA SER A 305 -5.46 -23.36 -3.89
C SER A 305 -6.08 -22.81 -2.61
N GLN A 306 -5.30 -22.58 -1.56
CA GLN A 306 -5.75 -21.95 -0.32
C GLN A 306 -6.14 -20.48 -0.57
N TYR A 307 -5.32 -19.75 -1.31
CA TYR A 307 -5.58 -18.35 -1.65
C TYR A 307 -6.86 -18.16 -2.47
N ARG A 308 -7.17 -19.11 -3.38
CA ARG A 308 -8.41 -19.07 -4.18
C ARG A 308 -9.67 -19.28 -3.33
N LYS A 309 -9.59 -20.11 -2.30
CA LYS A 309 -10.74 -20.49 -1.46
C LYS A 309 -11.08 -19.46 -0.37
N GLY A 310 -10.07 -18.73 0.10
CA GLY A 310 -10.22 -17.64 1.10
C GLY A 310 -10.34 -16.30 0.45
#